data_77955812d7b3c4e6c30068000fb60ccf
#
_entry.id   77955812d7b3c4e6c30068000fb60ccf
#
_cell.length_a   1.000
_cell.length_b   1.000
_cell.length_c   1.000
_cell.angle_alpha   90.00
_cell.angle_beta   90.00
_cell.angle_gamma   90.00
#
_symmetry.space_group_name_H-M   'P 1'
#
loop_
_entity.id
_entity.type
_entity.pdbx_description
1 polymer ?
#
loop_
_entity_poly.entity_id
_entity_poly.type
_entity_poly.pdbx_seq_one_letter_code
_entity_poly.pdbx_strand_id
1 'polypeptide(L)'
;MPYKECKAILTDIGTEELAHMEMISAIVYQLTRNLTPEQIREGGFEAYFVDHTTGIYPQFASGTPWSAMTFQSKGDPITDLFEDMAADAALLQKQPLRPEPS
;
A
#
# COMPACT_ATOMS: atom_id res chain seq x y z
N MET A 1 -16.82 -4.24 -16.15
CA MET A 1 -15.77 -4.12 -17.17
C MET A 1 -16.22 -4.75 -18.49
N PRO A 2 -16.08 -4.05 -19.62
CA PRO A 2 -16.55 -4.56 -20.90
C PRO A 2 -15.70 -5.69 -21.51
N TYR A 3 -14.49 -5.90 -20.99
CA TYR A 3 -13.56 -6.90 -21.54
C TYR A 3 -13.37 -8.04 -20.53
N LYS A 4 -13.79 -9.26 -20.94
CA LYS A 4 -13.67 -10.44 -20.10
C LYS A 4 -12.22 -10.80 -19.75
N GLU A 5 -11.32 -10.62 -20.71
CA GLU A 5 -9.90 -10.89 -20.53
C GLU A 5 -9.26 -9.95 -19.51
N CYS A 6 -9.57 -8.67 -19.57
CA CYS A 6 -9.11 -7.69 -18.61
C CYS A 6 -9.65 -8.00 -17.22
N LYS A 7 -10.93 -8.38 -17.12
CA LYS A 7 -11.54 -8.74 -15.85
C LYS A 7 -10.86 -9.96 -15.22
N ALA A 8 -10.57 -10.97 -16.02
CA ALA A 8 -9.90 -12.18 -15.54
C ALA A 8 -8.48 -11.88 -15.03
N ILE A 9 -7.69 -11.12 -15.79
CA ILE A 9 -6.34 -10.74 -15.41
C ILE A 9 -6.34 -9.89 -14.14
N LEU A 10 -7.21 -8.88 -14.05
CA LEU A 10 -7.29 -8.02 -12.89
C LEU A 10 -7.78 -8.77 -11.64
N THR A 11 -8.64 -9.76 -11.80
CA THR A 11 -9.07 -10.61 -10.70
C THR A 11 -7.91 -11.45 -10.18
N ASP A 12 -7.11 -12.04 -11.05
CA ASP A 12 -5.94 -12.81 -10.67
C ASP A 12 -4.89 -11.94 -9.98
N ILE A 13 -4.58 -10.78 -10.55
CA ILE A 13 -3.64 -9.82 -9.95
C ILE A 13 -4.14 -9.34 -8.60
N GLY A 14 -5.41 -8.99 -8.48
CA GLY A 14 -6.01 -8.57 -7.21
C GLY A 14 -5.92 -9.64 -6.14
N THR A 15 -6.10 -10.91 -6.50
CA THR A 15 -5.95 -12.04 -5.59
C THR A 15 -4.51 -12.18 -5.11
N GLU A 16 -3.55 -12.05 -6.01
CA GLU A 16 -2.12 -12.07 -5.67
C GLU A 16 -1.76 -10.90 -4.75
N GLU A 17 -2.29 -9.70 -5.01
CA GLU A 17 -2.05 -8.52 -4.17
C GLU A 17 -2.62 -8.70 -2.76
N LEU A 18 -3.78 -9.34 -2.60
CA LEU A 18 -4.32 -9.67 -1.29
C LEU A 18 -3.41 -10.64 -0.53
N ALA A 19 -2.83 -11.62 -1.22
CA ALA A 19 -1.86 -12.54 -0.62
C ALA A 19 -0.58 -11.80 -0.19
N HIS A 20 -0.08 -10.90 -1.01
CA HIS A 20 1.08 -10.05 -0.68
C HIS A 20 0.78 -9.17 0.54
N MET A 21 -0.39 -8.58 0.59
CA MET A 21 -0.81 -7.76 1.73
C MET A 21 -0.87 -8.58 3.02
N GLU A 22 -1.35 -9.82 2.96
CA GLU A 22 -1.38 -10.72 4.10
C GLU A 22 0.04 -11.06 4.58
N MET A 23 0.95 -11.38 3.67
CA MET A 23 2.35 -11.69 4.01
C MET A 23 3.06 -10.50 4.65
N ILE A 24 2.91 -9.31 4.06
CA ILE A 24 3.50 -8.07 4.61
C ILE A 24 2.91 -7.75 5.97
N SER A 25 1.61 -7.88 6.13
CA SER A 25 0.93 -7.65 7.41
C SER A 25 1.43 -8.60 8.50
N ALA A 26 1.65 -9.87 8.17
CA ALA A 26 2.21 -10.85 9.09
C ALA A 26 3.63 -10.48 9.52
N ILE A 27 4.46 -10.03 8.59
CA ILE A 27 5.83 -9.57 8.87
C ILE A 27 5.80 -8.35 9.79
N VAL A 28 4.98 -7.36 9.47
CA VAL A 28 4.83 -6.15 10.29
C VAL A 28 4.37 -6.52 11.71
N TYR A 29 3.41 -7.42 11.83
CA TYR A 29 2.95 -7.89 13.13
C TYR A 29 4.09 -8.53 13.93
N GLN A 30 4.86 -9.42 13.31
CA GLN A 30 5.98 -10.11 13.97
C GLN A 30 7.06 -9.13 14.44
N LEU A 31 7.33 -8.09 13.65
CA LEU A 31 8.36 -7.11 13.96
C LEU A 31 7.91 -6.09 15.02
N THR A 32 6.62 -5.83 15.13
CA THR A 32 6.10 -4.75 15.96
C THR A 32 5.33 -5.18 17.21
N ARG A 33 5.03 -6.46 17.36
CA ARG A 33 4.16 -6.96 18.43
C ARG A 33 4.65 -6.68 19.86
N ASN A 34 5.95 -6.51 20.05
CA ASN A 34 6.56 -6.26 21.34
C ASN A 34 7.08 -4.84 21.51
N LEU A 35 6.71 -3.91 20.64
CA LEU A 35 7.16 -2.53 20.73
C LEU A 35 6.46 -1.82 21.90
N THR A 36 7.24 -0.99 22.61
CA THR A 36 6.69 -0.08 23.62
C THR A 36 6.05 1.13 22.94
N PRO A 37 5.15 1.88 23.63
CA PRO A 37 4.59 3.12 23.08
C PRO A 37 5.67 4.13 22.66
N GLU A 38 6.77 4.23 23.38
CA GLU A 38 7.90 5.11 23.02
C GLU A 38 8.54 4.69 21.71
N GLN A 39 8.76 3.40 21.51
CA GLN A 39 9.33 2.88 20.27
C GLN A 39 8.42 3.14 19.07
N ILE A 40 7.11 3.05 19.26
CA ILE A 40 6.12 3.36 18.22
C ILE A 40 6.23 4.83 17.82
N ARG A 41 6.33 5.74 18.77
CA ARG A 41 6.50 7.18 18.52
C ARG A 41 7.82 7.49 17.85
N GLU A 42 8.92 6.93 18.35
CA GLU A 42 10.25 7.12 17.77
C GLU A 42 10.34 6.63 16.33
N GLY A 43 9.63 5.55 15.99
CA GLY A 43 9.57 5.03 14.64
C GLY A 43 8.67 5.81 13.68
N GLY A 44 7.91 6.79 14.17
CA GLY A 44 7.00 7.58 13.35
C GLY A 44 5.75 6.85 12.91
N PHE A 45 5.42 5.71 13.52
CA PHE A 45 4.26 4.89 13.14
C PHE A 45 2.92 5.57 13.40
N GLU A 46 2.88 6.56 14.27
CA GLU A 46 1.66 7.33 14.58
C GLU A 46 1.11 8.07 13.35
N ALA A 47 1.95 8.40 12.38
CA ALA A 47 1.53 9.12 11.19
C ALA A 47 0.48 8.35 10.37
N TYR A 48 0.43 7.03 10.49
CA TYR A 48 -0.47 6.18 9.72
C TYR A 48 -1.82 5.93 10.38
N PHE A 49 -2.06 6.53 11.55
CA PHE A 49 -3.27 6.29 12.34
C PHE A 49 -3.85 7.59 12.87
N VAL A 50 -5.19 7.63 12.96
CA VAL A 50 -5.92 8.69 13.62
C VAL A 50 -6.55 8.12 14.90
N ASP A 51 -6.37 8.82 16.02
CA ASP A 51 -6.91 8.44 17.33
C ASP A 51 -8.20 9.21 17.60
N HIS A 52 -9.30 8.44 17.68
CA HIS A 52 -10.63 8.99 18.04
C HIS A 52 -10.98 8.74 19.51
N THR A 53 -10.00 8.45 20.36
CA THR A 53 -10.18 8.16 21.80
C THR A 53 -10.83 6.79 22.04
N THR A 54 -11.91 6.48 21.37
CA THR A 54 -12.63 5.21 21.46
C THR A 54 -12.17 4.16 20.44
N GLY A 55 -11.30 4.55 19.52
CA GLY A 55 -10.72 3.66 18.53
C GLY A 55 -9.62 4.35 17.75
N ILE A 56 -8.71 3.57 17.22
CA ILE A 56 -7.61 4.03 16.38
C ILE A 56 -7.87 3.50 14.97
N TYR A 57 -7.83 4.39 13.99
CA TYR A 57 -8.16 4.09 12.60
C TYR A 57 -7.00 4.40 11.68
N PRO A 58 -6.76 3.59 10.63
CA PRO A 58 -5.68 3.85 9.67
C PRO A 58 -5.97 5.07 8.80
N GLN A 59 -4.90 5.74 8.38
CA GLN A 59 -4.95 6.87 7.46
C GLN A 59 -3.69 6.90 6.61
N PHE A 60 -3.68 7.71 5.54
CA PHE A 60 -2.42 8.03 4.87
C PHE A 60 -1.52 8.86 5.80
N ALA A 61 -0.21 8.71 5.65
CA ALA A 61 0.75 9.43 6.49
C ALA A 61 0.60 10.96 6.41
N SER A 62 0.04 11.47 5.31
CA SER A 62 -0.27 12.89 5.15
C SER A 62 -1.46 13.38 5.99
N GLY A 63 -2.16 12.48 6.67
CA GLY A 63 -3.39 12.80 7.41
C GLY A 63 -4.65 12.73 6.57
N THR A 64 -4.54 12.39 5.29
CA THR A 64 -5.69 12.25 4.39
C THR A 64 -6.46 10.97 4.73
N PRO A 65 -7.79 11.03 4.91
CA PRO A 65 -8.58 9.82 5.12
C PRO A 65 -8.56 8.91 3.88
N TRP A 66 -8.68 7.62 4.08
CA TRP A 66 -8.87 6.68 2.98
C TRP A 66 -10.24 6.91 2.37
N SER A 67 -10.26 7.22 1.08
CA SER A 67 -11.47 7.60 0.37
C SER A 67 -11.34 7.28 -1.11
N ALA A 68 -12.45 6.96 -1.75
CA ALA A 68 -12.50 6.78 -3.20
C ALA A 68 -12.11 8.07 -3.96
N MET A 69 -12.18 9.23 -3.32
CA MET A 69 -11.74 10.50 -3.91
C MET A 69 -10.26 10.52 -4.27
N THR A 70 -9.46 9.68 -3.61
CA THR A 70 -8.01 9.59 -3.87
C THR A 70 -7.66 8.59 -4.98
N PHE A 71 -8.63 7.86 -5.49
CA PHE A 71 -8.39 6.90 -6.56
C PHE A 71 -8.09 7.61 -7.87
N GLN A 72 -7.06 7.15 -8.54
CA GLN A 72 -6.61 7.71 -9.82
C GLN A 72 -7.22 7.01 -11.03
N SER A 73 -8.29 6.25 -10.84
CA SER A 73 -8.98 5.55 -11.91
C SER A 73 -9.73 6.53 -12.81
N LYS A 74 -9.59 6.35 -14.12
CA LYS A 74 -10.29 7.14 -15.16
C LYS A 74 -11.48 6.38 -15.75
N GLY A 75 -11.63 5.09 -15.43
CA GLY A 75 -12.67 4.25 -16.01
C GLY A 75 -12.33 3.73 -17.40
N ASP A 76 -11.15 4.04 -17.92
CA ASP A 76 -10.63 3.51 -19.17
C ASP A 76 -9.59 2.43 -18.87
N PRO A 77 -9.82 1.15 -19.26
CA PRO A 77 -8.91 0.08 -18.89
C PRO A 77 -7.46 0.28 -19.36
N ILE A 78 -7.27 0.83 -20.54
CA ILE A 78 -5.92 1.05 -21.10
C ILE A 78 -5.21 2.14 -20.29
N THR A 79 -5.85 3.24 -20.03
CA THR A 79 -5.29 4.35 -19.25
C THR A 79 -4.95 3.90 -17.83
N ASP A 80 -5.86 3.18 -17.19
CA ASP A 80 -5.68 2.73 -15.81
C ASP A 80 -4.55 1.71 -15.70
N LEU A 81 -4.39 0.81 -16.67
CA LEU A 81 -3.27 -0.13 -16.70
C LEU A 81 -1.93 0.56 -16.94
N PHE A 82 -1.87 1.58 -17.79
CA PHE A 82 -0.67 2.40 -17.96
C PHE A 82 -0.30 3.14 -16.67
N GLU A 83 -1.29 3.63 -15.94
CA GLU A 83 -1.05 4.29 -14.65
C GLU A 83 -0.49 3.31 -13.62
N ASP A 84 -0.99 2.08 -13.57
CA ASP A 84 -0.46 1.02 -12.71
C ASP A 84 1.01 0.73 -13.03
N MET A 85 1.37 0.65 -14.31
CA MET A 85 2.74 0.46 -14.74
C MET A 85 3.63 1.64 -14.36
N ALA A 86 3.12 2.86 -14.50
CA ALA A 86 3.85 4.07 -14.13
C ALA A 86 4.11 4.14 -12.62
N ALA A 87 3.14 3.73 -11.81
CA ALA A 87 3.30 3.67 -10.36
C ALA A 87 4.38 2.67 -9.95
N ASP A 88 4.39 1.48 -10.56
CA ASP A 88 5.42 0.47 -10.31
C ASP A 88 6.81 0.96 -10.73
N ALA A 89 6.93 1.61 -11.89
CA ALA A 89 8.20 2.18 -12.36
C ALA A 89 8.71 3.27 -11.42
N ALA A 90 7.82 4.15 -10.94
CA ALA A 90 8.19 5.20 -9.98
C ALA A 90 8.68 4.61 -8.66
N LEU A 91 8.07 3.53 -8.20
CA LEU A 91 8.48 2.83 -6.98
C LEU A 91 9.88 2.23 -7.13
N LEU A 92 10.17 1.61 -8.28
CA LEU A 92 11.49 1.07 -8.58
C LEU A 92 12.58 2.16 -8.59
N GLN A 93 12.28 3.33 -9.11
CA GLN A 93 13.21 4.46 -9.13
C GLN A 93 13.52 5.02 -7.73
N LYS A 94 12.59 4.88 -6.80
CA LYS A 94 12.76 5.35 -5.42
C LYS A 94 13.54 4.40 -4.54
N GLN A 95 13.74 3.16 -4.97
CA GLN A 95 14.52 2.21 -4.21
C GLN A 95 16.01 2.58 -4.27
N PRO A 96 16.71 2.62 -3.13
CA PRO A 96 18.14 2.87 -3.15
C PRO A 96 18.84 1.73 -3.89
N LEU A 97 19.82 2.08 -4.71
CA LEU A 97 20.66 1.09 -5.36
C LEU A 97 21.34 0.25 -4.29
N ARG A 98 21.24 -1.06 -4.42
CA ARG A 98 21.98 -1.96 -3.55
C ARG A 98 23.46 -1.79 -3.84
N PRO A 99 24.31 -1.61 -2.80
CA PRO A 99 25.74 -1.63 -3.04
C PRO A 99 26.11 -2.98 -3.64
N GLU A 100 26.89 -2.96 -4.71
CA GLU A 100 27.38 -4.20 -5.28
C GLU A 100 28.21 -4.96 -4.25
N PRO A 101 28.04 -6.29 -4.17
CA PRO A 101 28.88 -7.07 -3.29
C PRO A 101 30.33 -6.94 -3.75
N SER A 102 31.17 -6.48 -2.87
CA SER A 102 32.60 -6.36 -3.11
C SER A 102 33.29 -7.71 -3.04
#